data_d9745b3b139424e8248122219e0992f0
#
_entry.id   d9745b3b139424e8248122219e0992f0
#
_cell.length_a   1.000
_cell.length_b   1.000
_cell.length_c   1.000
_cell.angle_alpha   90.00
_cell.angle_beta   90.00
_cell.angle_gamma   90.00
#
_symmetry.space_group_name_H-M   'P 1'
#
loop_
_entity.id
_entity.type
_entity.pdbx_description
1 polymer ?
#
loop_
_entity_poly.entity_id
_entity_poly.type
_entity_poly.pdbx_seq_one_letter_code
_entity_poly.pdbx_strand_id
1 'polypeptide(L)'
;LLDLLNNDPRILSATHAPKSEQLSKELAIFKTARELKDRMGENVIRQHIISHSESISDMFELAILLKEVGLLDSEHSRMQIVPLFETIEDLQNANEIMRTYLHIPLVRKWLNDQKFYQEIMLGYSDSNKDGGYLSSGWYLYKAQRELSAIGDECGVKITFFHGRGGTVGRGGGPSYDA
;
A
#
# COMPACT_ATOMS: atom_id res chain seq x y z
N LEU A 1 14.45 -8.30 -5.41
CA LEU A 1 13.25 -8.47 -4.57
C LEU A 1 12.31 -9.52 -5.14
N LEU A 2 11.89 -9.41 -6.40
CA LEU A 2 10.98 -10.39 -7.04
C LEU A 2 11.50 -11.82 -7.00
N ASP A 3 12.79 -12.05 -7.19
CA ASP A 3 13.37 -13.39 -7.11
C ASP A 3 13.27 -13.96 -5.69
N LEU A 4 13.54 -13.15 -4.66
CA LEU A 4 13.38 -13.54 -3.26
C LEU A 4 11.93 -13.88 -2.88
N LEU A 5 10.95 -13.24 -3.53
CA LEU A 5 9.53 -13.50 -3.28
C LEU A 5 9.02 -14.71 -4.05
N ASN A 6 9.48 -14.93 -5.29
CA ASN A 6 9.02 -16.00 -6.15
C ASN A 6 9.70 -17.35 -5.88
N ASN A 7 11.04 -17.31 -5.73
CA ASN A 7 11.88 -18.50 -5.86
C ASN A 7 12.58 -18.92 -4.57
N ASP A 8 12.63 -18.05 -3.59
CA ASP A 8 13.31 -18.36 -2.32
C ASP A 8 12.29 -18.56 -1.18
N PRO A 9 12.03 -19.81 -0.76
CA PRO A 9 11.10 -20.09 0.33
C PRO A 9 11.68 -19.77 1.72
N ARG A 10 12.97 -19.43 1.80
CA ARG A 10 13.63 -19.20 3.09
C ARG A 10 13.15 -17.91 3.74
N ILE A 11 13.10 -17.93 5.07
CA ILE A 11 13.00 -16.75 5.90
C ILE A 11 14.39 -16.11 5.99
N LEU A 12 14.52 -14.86 5.56
CA LEU A 12 15.80 -14.15 5.54
C LEU A 12 16.27 -13.78 6.96
N SER A 13 15.31 -13.47 7.82
CA SER A 13 15.57 -13.11 9.22
C SER A 13 15.54 -14.36 10.13
N ALA A 14 16.62 -15.13 10.12
CA ALA A 14 16.74 -16.30 11.01
C ALA A 14 16.46 -15.90 12.48
N THR A 15 15.84 -16.82 13.24
CA THR A 15 15.40 -16.56 14.63
C THR A 15 16.52 -16.05 15.53
N HIS A 16 17.73 -16.54 15.31
CA HIS A 16 18.92 -16.23 16.12
C HIS A 16 19.88 -15.22 15.45
N ALA A 17 19.55 -14.74 14.23
CA ALA A 17 20.39 -13.72 13.59
C ALA A 17 20.23 -12.37 14.31
N PRO A 18 21.34 -11.62 14.53
CA PRO A 18 21.24 -10.29 15.10
C PRO A 18 20.46 -9.39 14.17
N LYS A 19 19.47 -8.70 14.71
CA LYS A 19 18.59 -7.74 14.00
C LYS A 19 18.81 -6.35 14.58
N SER A 20 18.70 -5.33 13.73
CA SER A 20 18.63 -3.96 14.24
C SER A 20 17.38 -3.79 15.12
N GLU A 21 17.41 -2.82 16.01
CA GLU A 21 16.25 -2.49 16.86
C GLU A 21 15.03 -2.13 16.01
N GLN A 22 15.24 -1.35 14.94
CA GLN A 22 14.18 -0.97 14.01
C GLN A 22 13.56 -2.18 13.33
N LEU A 23 14.37 -3.07 12.73
CA LEU A 23 13.84 -4.28 12.09
C LEU A 23 13.07 -5.16 13.08
N SER A 24 13.54 -5.24 14.32
CA SER A 24 12.89 -6.01 15.37
C SER A 24 11.51 -5.45 15.72
N LYS A 25 11.38 -4.12 15.79
CA LYS A 25 10.11 -3.42 16.01
C LYS A 25 9.13 -3.65 14.87
N GLU A 26 9.58 -3.47 13.63
CA GLU A 26 8.72 -3.67 12.45
C GLU A 26 8.22 -5.12 12.35
N LEU A 27 9.12 -6.09 12.48
CA LEU A 27 8.72 -7.50 12.48
C LEU A 27 7.77 -7.85 13.63
N ALA A 28 7.89 -7.20 14.80
CA ALA A 28 6.97 -7.42 15.91
C ALA A 28 5.55 -6.96 15.58
N ILE A 29 5.38 -5.84 14.86
CA ILE A 29 4.09 -5.34 14.38
C ILE A 29 3.43 -6.40 13.48
N PHE A 30 4.16 -6.89 12.46
CA PHE A 30 3.63 -7.89 11.53
C PHE A 30 3.35 -9.25 12.19
N LYS A 31 4.18 -9.68 13.15
CA LYS A 31 3.91 -10.88 13.94
C LYS A 31 2.61 -10.76 14.74
N THR A 32 2.42 -9.61 15.39
CA THR A 32 1.16 -9.33 16.12
C THR A 32 -0.04 -9.32 15.16
N ALA A 33 0.10 -8.72 13.97
CA ALA A 33 -0.96 -8.75 12.97
C ALA A 33 -1.30 -10.18 12.54
N ARG A 34 -0.30 -11.03 12.31
CA ARG A 34 -0.51 -12.46 12.02
C ARG A 34 -1.24 -13.18 13.16
N GLU A 35 -0.77 -13.03 14.39
CA GLU A 35 -1.39 -13.64 15.56
C GLU A 35 -2.86 -13.24 15.73
N LEU A 36 -3.17 -11.96 15.50
CA LEU A 36 -4.55 -11.46 15.54
C LEU A 36 -5.40 -12.07 14.42
N LYS A 37 -4.88 -12.18 13.20
CA LYS A 37 -5.58 -12.84 12.10
C LYS A 37 -5.84 -14.32 12.39
N ASP A 38 -4.86 -15.04 12.94
CA ASP A 38 -4.98 -16.46 13.29
C ASP A 38 -6.02 -16.69 14.40
N ARG A 39 -6.20 -15.73 15.31
CA ARG A 39 -7.15 -15.82 16.45
C ARG A 39 -8.54 -15.32 16.13
N MET A 40 -8.65 -14.23 15.37
CA MET A 40 -9.89 -13.48 15.17
C MET A 40 -10.44 -13.56 13.72
N GLY A 41 -9.66 -14.17 12.82
CA GLY A 41 -10.03 -14.36 11.41
C GLY A 41 -9.40 -13.34 10.47
N GLU A 42 -9.47 -13.63 9.17
CA GLU A 42 -8.74 -12.89 8.13
C GLU A 42 -9.17 -11.42 7.99
N ASN A 43 -10.38 -11.07 8.40
CA ASN A 43 -10.93 -9.72 8.21
C ASN A 43 -10.54 -8.71 9.30
N VAL A 44 -9.86 -9.12 10.38
CA VAL A 44 -9.52 -8.22 11.50
C VAL A 44 -8.49 -7.17 11.09
N ILE A 45 -7.53 -7.56 10.25
CA ILE A 45 -6.53 -6.66 9.64
C ILE A 45 -6.43 -7.06 8.18
N ARG A 46 -6.94 -6.25 7.27
CA ARG A 46 -7.03 -6.60 5.85
C ARG A 46 -5.89 -6.05 5.02
N GLN A 47 -5.35 -4.91 5.41
CA GLN A 47 -4.40 -4.16 4.62
C GLN A 47 -3.32 -3.48 5.48
N HIS A 48 -2.20 -3.18 4.84
CA HIS A 48 -1.14 -2.34 5.38
C HIS A 48 -0.84 -1.22 4.39
N ILE A 49 -0.90 0.03 4.89
CA ILE A 49 -0.60 1.21 4.09
C ILE A 49 0.89 1.50 4.22
N ILE A 50 1.56 1.72 3.10
CA ILE A 50 2.95 2.14 3.05
C ILE A 50 3.04 3.60 2.59
N SER A 51 3.68 4.45 3.40
CA SER A 51 3.91 5.87 3.08
C SER A 51 4.98 6.02 2.02
N HIS A 52 4.99 7.17 1.34
CA HIS A 52 6.01 7.50 0.33
C HIS A 52 6.26 6.38 -0.67
N SER A 53 5.20 5.97 -1.37
CA SER A 53 5.31 4.96 -2.42
C SER A 53 5.84 5.61 -3.70
N GLU A 54 7.13 5.85 -3.76
CA GLU A 54 7.81 6.52 -4.88
C GLU A 54 8.14 5.55 -6.01
N SER A 55 8.21 4.26 -5.69
CA SER A 55 8.59 3.23 -6.63
C SER A 55 7.90 1.88 -6.34
N ILE A 56 7.94 1.00 -7.31
CA ILE A 56 7.43 -0.36 -7.15
C ILE A 56 8.24 -1.17 -6.12
N SER A 57 9.52 -0.84 -5.89
CA SER A 57 10.37 -1.52 -4.93
C SER A 57 9.87 -1.35 -3.50
N ASP A 58 9.26 -0.21 -3.15
CA ASP A 58 8.75 0.07 -1.82
C ASP A 58 7.67 -0.95 -1.43
N MET A 59 6.77 -1.27 -2.37
CA MET A 59 5.75 -2.30 -2.16
C MET A 59 6.36 -3.70 -2.00
N PHE A 60 7.43 -4.02 -2.72
CA PHE A 60 8.10 -5.32 -2.59
C PHE A 60 8.99 -5.43 -1.35
N GLU A 61 9.51 -4.34 -0.83
CA GLU A 61 10.19 -4.32 0.47
C GLU A 61 9.21 -4.66 1.59
N LEU A 62 8.01 -4.07 1.58
CA LEU A 62 6.94 -4.47 2.49
C LEU A 62 6.54 -5.94 2.30
N ALA A 63 6.44 -6.41 1.04
CA ALA A 63 6.10 -7.80 0.76
C ALA A 63 7.13 -8.78 1.37
N ILE A 64 8.42 -8.44 1.38
CA ILE A 64 9.45 -9.24 2.05
C ILE A 64 9.20 -9.29 3.57
N LEU A 65 8.89 -8.17 4.22
CA LEU A 65 8.58 -8.15 5.65
C LEU A 65 7.34 -9.00 5.98
N LEU A 66 6.32 -8.95 5.13
CA LEU A 66 5.12 -9.80 5.28
C LEU A 66 5.45 -11.29 5.09
N LYS A 67 6.32 -11.62 4.13
CA LYS A 67 6.82 -12.99 3.93
C LYS A 67 7.56 -13.51 5.15
N GLU A 68 8.41 -12.68 5.77
CA GLU A 68 9.19 -13.04 6.97
C GLU A 68 8.33 -13.52 8.15
N VAL A 69 7.11 -13.06 8.20
CA VAL A 69 6.15 -13.45 9.26
C VAL A 69 5.06 -14.41 8.77
N GLY A 70 5.10 -14.83 7.51
CA GLY A 70 4.13 -15.77 6.92
C GLY A 70 2.74 -15.17 6.68
N LEU A 71 2.68 -13.86 6.42
CA LEU A 71 1.47 -13.16 5.94
C LEU A 71 1.37 -13.12 4.42
N LEU A 72 2.45 -13.49 3.73
CA LEU A 72 2.54 -13.52 2.28
C LEU A 72 3.54 -14.60 1.84
N ASP A 73 3.31 -15.21 0.69
CA ASP A 73 4.25 -16.11 0.01
C ASP A 73 4.17 -15.94 -1.52
N SER A 74 4.77 -16.87 -2.29
CA SER A 74 4.79 -16.82 -3.75
C SER A 74 3.44 -17.11 -4.42
N GLU A 75 2.45 -17.59 -3.66
CA GLU A 75 1.13 -17.95 -4.19
C GLU A 75 0.01 -17.13 -3.56
N HIS A 76 0.14 -16.76 -2.27
CA HIS A 76 -0.94 -16.19 -1.47
C HIS A 76 -0.52 -14.93 -0.73
N SER A 77 -1.47 -14.03 -0.53
CA SER A 77 -1.34 -12.88 0.37
C SER A 77 -2.54 -12.74 1.29
N ARG A 78 -2.28 -12.83 2.59
CA ARG A 78 -3.27 -12.61 3.65
C ARG A 78 -3.45 -11.13 3.99
N MET A 79 -2.63 -10.24 3.40
CA MET A 79 -2.68 -8.81 3.68
C MET A 79 -2.46 -8.02 2.39
N GLN A 80 -3.34 -7.09 2.09
CA GLN A 80 -3.19 -6.22 0.95
C GLN A 80 -2.15 -5.13 1.24
N ILE A 81 -1.23 -4.92 0.31
CA ILE A 81 -0.30 -3.79 0.31
C ILE A 81 -1.01 -2.59 -0.33
N VAL A 82 -1.15 -1.51 0.42
CA VAL A 82 -1.82 -0.28 -0.03
C VAL A 82 -0.78 0.83 -0.18
N PRO A 83 -0.44 1.23 -1.39
CA PRO A 83 0.47 2.36 -1.59
C PRO A 83 -0.21 3.67 -1.22
N LEU A 84 0.55 4.59 -0.60
CA LEU A 84 0.14 5.96 -0.36
C LEU A 84 0.99 6.89 -1.23
N PHE A 85 0.32 7.61 -2.14
CA PHE A 85 0.91 8.67 -2.97
C PHE A 85 0.64 10.01 -2.31
N GLU A 86 1.70 10.70 -1.86
CA GLU A 86 1.59 11.87 -0.98
C GLU A 86 1.98 13.18 -1.64
N THR A 87 3.07 13.19 -2.41
CA THR A 87 3.59 14.40 -3.07
C THR A 87 2.97 14.60 -4.45
N ILE A 88 3.20 15.75 -5.07
CA ILE A 88 2.82 16.00 -6.47
C ILE A 88 3.54 15.02 -7.41
N GLU A 89 4.81 14.76 -7.14
CA GLU A 89 5.61 13.82 -7.93
C GLU A 89 5.09 12.39 -7.82
N ASP A 90 4.75 11.93 -6.60
CA ASP A 90 4.14 10.61 -6.40
C ASP A 90 2.82 10.49 -7.18
N LEU A 91 1.97 11.52 -7.13
CA LEU A 91 0.69 11.54 -7.85
C LEU A 91 0.87 11.51 -9.38
N GLN A 92 1.93 12.12 -9.89
CA GLN A 92 2.27 12.10 -11.32
C GLN A 92 2.76 10.71 -11.77
N ASN A 93 3.50 10.02 -10.91
CA ASN A 93 4.12 8.73 -11.21
C ASN A 93 3.22 7.54 -10.84
N ALA A 94 2.17 7.77 -10.04
CA ALA A 94 1.28 6.73 -9.51
C ALA A 94 0.72 5.78 -10.59
N ASN A 95 0.39 6.33 -11.76
CA ASN A 95 -0.19 5.55 -12.85
C ASN A 95 0.81 4.53 -13.42
N GLU A 96 2.07 4.91 -13.63
CA GLU A 96 3.11 4.04 -14.16
C GLU A 96 3.49 2.97 -13.14
N ILE A 97 3.64 3.36 -11.87
CA ILE A 97 3.92 2.47 -10.75
C ILE A 97 2.83 1.41 -10.65
N MET A 98 1.56 1.81 -10.58
CA MET A 98 0.45 0.89 -10.44
C MET A 98 0.21 0.04 -11.67
N ARG A 99 0.36 0.59 -12.88
CA ARG A 99 0.29 -0.20 -14.13
C ARG A 99 1.31 -1.33 -14.10
N THR A 100 2.55 -1.02 -13.77
CA THR A 100 3.62 -2.02 -13.70
C THR A 100 3.33 -3.04 -12.60
N TYR A 101 2.95 -2.59 -11.40
CA TYR A 101 2.64 -3.45 -10.25
C TYR A 101 1.53 -4.46 -10.56
N LEU A 102 0.40 -3.98 -11.10
CA LEU A 102 -0.77 -4.81 -11.39
C LEU A 102 -0.56 -5.83 -12.53
N HIS A 103 0.47 -5.66 -13.37
CA HIS A 103 0.81 -6.61 -14.42
C HIS A 103 1.79 -7.70 -13.97
N ILE A 104 2.44 -7.57 -12.82
CA ILE A 104 3.41 -8.56 -12.33
C ILE A 104 2.69 -9.86 -11.98
N PRO A 105 3.12 -11.02 -12.55
CA PRO A 105 2.44 -12.31 -12.33
C PRO A 105 2.28 -12.68 -10.86
N LEU A 106 3.29 -12.39 -10.02
CA LEU A 106 3.23 -12.60 -8.58
C LEU A 106 2.12 -11.78 -7.92
N VAL A 107 2.03 -10.50 -8.27
CA VAL A 107 0.98 -9.61 -7.75
C VAL A 107 -0.40 -10.06 -8.20
N ARG A 108 -0.52 -10.58 -9.41
CA ARG A 108 -1.79 -11.15 -9.92
C ARG A 108 -2.28 -12.32 -9.06
N LYS A 109 -1.38 -13.17 -8.55
CA LYS A 109 -1.74 -14.24 -7.61
C LYS A 109 -2.29 -13.66 -6.30
N TRP A 110 -1.60 -12.67 -5.72
CA TRP A 110 -2.06 -12.00 -4.51
C TRP A 110 -3.39 -11.27 -4.69
N LEU A 111 -3.59 -10.63 -5.84
CA LEU A 111 -4.87 -9.97 -6.17
C LEU A 111 -6.04 -10.97 -6.28
N ASN A 112 -5.78 -12.22 -6.68
CA ASN A 112 -6.81 -13.24 -6.68
C ASN A 112 -7.37 -13.50 -5.27
N ASP A 113 -6.53 -13.54 -4.24
CA ASP A 113 -6.97 -13.65 -2.84
C ASP A 113 -7.81 -12.43 -2.39
N GLN A 114 -7.53 -11.27 -2.97
CA GLN A 114 -8.24 -10.01 -2.76
C GLN A 114 -9.44 -9.83 -3.72
N LYS A 115 -9.84 -10.88 -4.49
CA LYS A 115 -10.92 -10.83 -5.47
C LYS A 115 -10.74 -9.74 -6.52
N PHE A 116 -9.50 -9.51 -6.96
CA PHE A 116 -9.11 -8.44 -7.89
C PHE A 116 -9.56 -7.06 -7.42
N TYR A 117 -9.42 -6.81 -6.11
CA TYR A 117 -9.69 -5.53 -5.48
C TYR A 117 -8.38 -4.93 -4.94
N GLN A 118 -8.14 -3.66 -5.22
CA GLN A 118 -6.95 -2.93 -4.76
C GLN A 118 -7.34 -1.59 -4.16
N GLU A 119 -6.87 -1.31 -2.96
CA GLU A 119 -6.96 0.02 -2.37
C GLU A 119 -5.69 0.83 -2.65
N ILE A 120 -5.87 2.12 -2.85
CA ILE A 120 -4.79 3.11 -3.03
C ILE A 120 -5.12 4.29 -2.11
N MET A 121 -4.16 4.68 -1.29
CA MET A 121 -4.31 5.88 -0.45
C MET A 121 -3.77 7.09 -1.18
N LEU A 122 -4.49 8.19 -1.09
CA LEU A 122 -4.10 9.49 -1.65
C LEU A 122 -3.88 10.50 -0.53
N GLY A 123 -2.68 11.09 -0.51
CA GLY A 123 -2.30 12.10 0.46
C GLY A 123 -2.76 13.51 0.05
N TYR A 124 -3.21 14.29 1.03
CA TYR A 124 -3.69 15.67 0.81
C TYR A 124 -2.77 16.70 1.46
N SER A 125 -2.20 16.35 2.62
CA SER A 125 -1.37 17.27 3.40
C SER A 125 -0.10 17.66 2.68
N ASP A 126 0.59 16.65 2.24
CA ASP A 126 1.94 16.82 1.72
C ASP A 126 1.89 17.36 0.29
N SER A 127 0.95 16.90 -0.54
CA SER A 127 0.69 17.51 -1.85
C SER A 127 0.27 18.98 -1.75
N ASN A 128 -0.50 19.37 -0.73
CA ASN A 128 -0.86 20.77 -0.50
C ASN A 128 0.34 21.62 -0.07
N LYS A 129 1.24 21.08 0.75
CA LYS A 129 2.48 21.76 1.15
C LYS A 129 3.45 21.90 -0.02
N ASP A 130 3.50 20.89 -0.89
CA ASP A 130 4.40 20.82 -2.04
C ASP A 130 3.98 21.78 -3.15
N GLY A 131 2.75 21.69 -3.64
CA GLY A 131 2.26 22.43 -4.80
C GLY A 131 1.16 23.45 -4.57
N GLY A 132 0.71 23.63 -3.33
CA GLY A 132 -0.44 24.46 -2.99
C GLY A 132 -1.78 23.81 -3.33
N TYR A 133 -2.86 24.43 -2.85
CA TYR A 133 -4.21 23.85 -2.88
C TYR A 133 -4.73 23.52 -4.29
N LEU A 134 -4.55 24.44 -5.25
CA LEU A 134 -5.05 24.24 -6.61
C LEU A 134 -4.31 23.14 -7.35
N SER A 135 -2.96 23.14 -7.27
CA SER A 135 -2.13 22.11 -7.91
C SER A 135 -2.40 20.74 -7.30
N SER A 136 -2.45 20.66 -5.98
CA SER A 136 -2.78 19.41 -5.28
C SER A 136 -4.14 18.86 -5.71
N GLY A 137 -5.19 19.72 -5.73
CA GLY A 137 -6.52 19.32 -6.16
C GLY A 137 -6.55 18.80 -7.61
N TRP A 138 -5.80 19.46 -8.50
CA TRP A 138 -5.69 19.06 -9.90
C TRP A 138 -4.98 17.70 -10.08
N TYR A 139 -3.82 17.52 -9.44
CA TYR A 139 -3.06 16.28 -9.55
C TYR A 139 -3.76 15.09 -8.88
N LEU A 140 -4.46 15.32 -7.76
CA LEU A 140 -5.32 14.30 -7.14
C LEU A 140 -6.44 13.85 -8.09
N TYR A 141 -7.13 14.79 -8.73
CA TYR A 141 -8.17 14.48 -9.70
C TYR A 141 -7.61 13.71 -10.90
N LYS A 142 -6.49 14.16 -11.45
CA LYS A 142 -5.81 13.50 -12.57
C LYS A 142 -5.38 12.09 -12.21
N ALA A 143 -4.70 11.90 -11.07
CA ALA A 143 -4.27 10.59 -10.59
C ALA A 143 -5.45 9.63 -10.41
N GLN A 144 -6.55 10.07 -9.80
CA GLN A 144 -7.74 9.23 -9.64
C GLN A 144 -8.32 8.75 -10.98
N ARG A 145 -8.40 9.64 -11.98
CA ARG A 145 -8.87 9.27 -13.32
C ARG A 145 -7.97 8.24 -13.99
N GLU A 146 -6.66 8.48 -13.95
CA GLU A 146 -5.67 7.61 -14.58
C GLU A 146 -5.60 6.26 -13.90
N LEU A 147 -5.59 6.22 -12.57
CA LEU A 147 -5.59 4.99 -11.79
C LEU A 147 -6.88 4.18 -11.99
N SER A 148 -8.04 4.85 -12.08
CA SER A 148 -9.30 4.16 -12.39
C SER A 148 -9.25 3.48 -13.76
N ALA A 149 -8.73 4.18 -14.77
CA ALA A 149 -8.58 3.61 -16.11
C ALA A 149 -7.61 2.40 -16.14
N ILE A 150 -6.53 2.45 -15.35
CA ILE A 150 -5.62 1.31 -15.18
C ILE A 150 -6.32 0.13 -14.50
N GLY A 151 -7.16 0.39 -13.49
CA GLY A 151 -7.98 -0.64 -12.87
C GLY A 151 -8.85 -1.37 -13.88
N ASP A 152 -9.54 -0.63 -14.73
CA ASP A 152 -10.39 -1.19 -15.80
C ASP A 152 -9.55 -1.98 -16.81
N GLU A 153 -8.39 -1.44 -17.23
CA GLU A 153 -7.45 -2.10 -18.14
C GLU A 153 -6.96 -3.44 -17.57
N CYS A 154 -6.60 -3.47 -16.28
CA CYS A 154 -6.06 -4.66 -15.61
C CYS A 154 -7.14 -5.62 -15.09
N GLY A 155 -8.42 -5.26 -15.17
CA GLY A 155 -9.51 -6.02 -14.57
C GLY A 155 -9.45 -6.04 -13.04
N VAL A 156 -9.02 -4.93 -12.43
CA VAL A 156 -8.87 -4.77 -10.97
C VAL A 156 -9.76 -3.62 -10.51
N LYS A 157 -10.62 -3.89 -9.54
CA LYS A 157 -11.43 -2.84 -8.93
C LYS A 157 -10.58 -1.99 -8.01
N ILE A 158 -10.30 -0.75 -8.39
CA ILE A 158 -9.58 0.21 -7.56
C ILE A 158 -10.55 1.00 -6.68
N THR A 159 -10.16 1.18 -5.43
CA THR A 159 -10.84 2.05 -4.46
C THR A 159 -9.83 3.01 -3.86
N PHE A 160 -10.24 4.27 -3.76
CA PHE A 160 -9.38 5.31 -3.18
C PHE A 160 -9.71 5.53 -1.71
N PHE A 161 -8.69 5.50 -0.89
CA PHE A 161 -8.73 5.92 0.50
C PHE A 161 -8.14 7.33 0.61
N HIS A 162 -8.96 8.29 1.04
CA HIS A 162 -8.55 9.68 1.08
C HIS A 162 -7.98 10.05 2.45
N GLY A 163 -6.69 10.38 2.49
CA GLY A 163 -5.96 10.81 3.70
C GLY A 163 -6.32 12.22 4.19
N ARG A 164 -7.61 12.57 4.20
CA ARG A 164 -8.07 13.88 4.66
C ARG A 164 -8.14 14.03 6.18
N GLY A 165 -8.04 12.93 6.92
CA GLY A 165 -8.27 12.92 8.35
C GLY A 165 -9.73 13.09 8.74
N GLY A 166 -10.02 13.20 10.03
CA GLY A 166 -11.38 13.31 10.56
C GLY A 166 -12.10 14.63 10.21
N THR A 167 -11.34 15.68 9.88
CA THR A 167 -11.89 16.98 9.44
C THR A 167 -11.57 17.21 7.96
N VAL A 168 -12.56 17.05 7.11
CA VAL A 168 -12.42 17.14 5.65
C VAL A 168 -11.88 18.51 5.19
N GLY A 169 -12.18 19.58 5.91
CA GLY A 169 -11.76 20.96 5.59
C GLY A 169 -10.41 21.39 6.17
N ARG A 170 -9.73 20.56 6.97
CA ARG A 170 -8.46 20.90 7.66
C ARG A 170 -8.44 22.27 8.33
N GLY A 171 -9.13 22.38 9.39
CA GLY A 171 -9.23 23.60 10.18
C GLY A 171 -10.25 23.45 11.29
N GLY A 172 -10.73 22.23 11.47
CA GLY A 172 -11.50 21.85 12.65
C GLY A 172 -13.00 22.04 12.57
N GLY A 173 -13.59 22.40 11.44
CA GLY A 173 -15.04 22.52 11.32
C GLY A 173 -15.55 22.36 9.89
N PRO A 174 -16.85 22.14 9.71
CA PRO A 174 -17.47 22.21 8.40
C PRO A 174 -17.27 23.62 7.82
N SER A 175 -16.88 23.70 6.55
CA SER A 175 -16.59 24.98 5.89
C SER A 175 -17.80 25.93 5.77
N TYR A 176 -19.01 25.45 6.06
CA TYR A 176 -20.21 26.28 6.09
C TYR A 176 -20.52 26.85 7.50
N ASP A 177 -19.72 26.49 8.51
CA ASP A 177 -19.80 27.07 9.86
C ASP A 177 -18.68 28.13 10.09
N ALA A 178 -17.81 28.34 9.09
CA ALA A 178 -16.76 29.34 9.07
C ALA A 178 -17.18 30.51 8.19
#